data_d2842fc2ce6ddec728146e47dc734a0f
#
_entry.id   d2842fc2ce6ddec728146e47dc734a0f
#
_cell.length_a   1.000
_cell.length_b   1.000
_cell.length_c   1.000
_cell.angle_alpha   90.00
_cell.angle_beta   90.00
_cell.angle_gamma   90.00
#
_symmetry.space_group_name_H-M   'P 1'
#
loop_
_entity.id
_entity.type
_entity.pdbx_description
1 polymer ?
#
loop_
_entity_poly.entity_id
_entity_poly.type
_entity_poly.pdbx_seq_one_letter_code
_entity_poly.pdbx_strand_id
1 'polypeptide(L)'
;MGQIVNKPFDVKLIKENQYFRIYITHPNFTGRIRKRLGDRSYDDLENIKFSIRYDIGKHFSNTEINKSDVEAYIDNYIAMNVKGTASFFDYKHEFLESKIGRVNKKTKSRLTKSTVSGYRTALKYFEEYLIKKRITPHPSQINETVLNDFYSYVNGNHNYKVKLHTKLKGFIKFLDNNKQLPVDPSYKLSVFSEEYDNQSPEDDDRALSEEDINKLFKLRKKFQKGEVHLKPYVKSEKIPIELQEHQFNMKWDNLIKCLDCFLFMVSTGQYYADIKKSELSFSQNGNNFHIRYRRAKNGSLCKAIPIMDEDIFIGAEIIKQYQIKNGSNFPLKLSLTHFDKHLGRLSVLAGIGFKITNKMARKTFASYLYFKKNLPIQFLQILLGHKNVKDTAHYLRISDDDIANEILKWMSNNKSTQ
;
A
#
# COMPACT_ATOMS: atom_id res chain seq x y z
N MET A 1 21.06 18.79 53.20
CA MET A 1 21.21 18.52 51.74
C MET A 1 20.03 19.16 51.05
N GLY A 2 20.25 20.31 50.43
CA GLY A 2 19.16 21.02 49.72
C GLY A 2 18.75 20.26 48.42
N GLN A 3 17.48 20.07 48.22
CA GLN A 3 16.94 19.55 46.96
C GLN A 3 17.39 20.52 45.84
N ILE A 4 18.14 20.02 44.89
CA ILE A 4 18.46 20.74 43.64
C ILE A 4 17.15 20.77 42.82
N VAL A 5 16.41 21.88 42.98
CA VAL A 5 15.24 22.14 42.14
C VAL A 5 15.76 22.55 40.76
N ASN A 6 15.76 21.65 39.82
CA ASN A 6 16.13 21.93 38.43
C ASN A 6 15.12 22.93 37.82
N LYS A 7 15.44 24.20 37.86
CA LYS A 7 14.67 25.19 37.15
C LYS A 7 14.91 25.06 35.65
N PRO A 8 13.86 25.18 34.82
CA PRO A 8 13.98 24.98 33.37
C PRO A 8 14.83 26.06 32.73
N PHE A 9 15.60 25.73 31.72
CA PHE A 9 16.26 26.72 30.87
C PHE A 9 15.24 27.57 30.12
N ASP A 10 15.41 28.88 30.12
CA ASP A 10 14.64 29.80 29.28
C ASP A 10 15.42 30.01 27.99
N VAL A 11 14.80 29.61 26.87
CA VAL A 11 15.40 29.64 25.53
C VAL A 11 14.56 30.52 24.64
N LYS A 12 15.09 31.63 24.16
CA LYS A 12 14.41 32.60 23.30
C LYS A 12 15.08 32.72 21.95
N LEU A 13 14.29 32.78 20.89
CA LEU A 13 14.74 33.13 19.56
C LEU A 13 14.43 34.61 19.29
N ILE A 14 15.43 35.35 18.90
CA ILE A 14 15.28 36.78 18.62
C ILE A 14 15.85 37.10 17.25
N LYS A 15 15.05 37.80 16.43
CA LYS A 15 15.50 38.30 15.13
C LYS A 15 16.26 39.60 15.36
N GLU A 16 17.51 39.64 14.92
CA GLU A 16 18.35 40.83 14.95
C GLU A 16 18.80 41.15 13.52
N ASN A 17 18.26 42.23 12.96
CA ASN A 17 18.52 42.67 11.59
C ASN A 17 18.22 41.52 10.57
N GLN A 18 19.26 41.00 9.91
CA GLN A 18 19.14 39.95 8.88
C GLN A 18 19.33 38.51 9.40
N TYR A 19 19.60 38.31 10.71
CA TYR A 19 19.86 36.98 11.26
C TYR A 19 19.09 36.76 12.56
N PHE A 20 18.96 35.47 12.89
CA PHE A 20 18.38 35.06 14.16
C PHE A 20 19.47 34.67 15.16
N ARG A 21 19.19 34.96 16.43
CA ARG A 21 20.00 34.51 17.55
C ARG A 21 19.17 33.79 18.59
N ILE A 22 19.78 32.79 19.19
CA ILE A 22 19.23 32.10 20.34
C ILE A 22 19.83 32.68 21.61
N TYR A 23 18.99 32.98 22.59
CA TYR A 23 19.35 33.45 23.91
C TYR A 23 18.94 32.40 24.93
N ILE A 24 19.87 32.01 25.80
CA ILE A 24 19.65 31.00 26.79
C ILE A 24 20.03 31.55 28.16
N THR A 25 19.09 31.47 29.10
CA THR A 25 19.27 31.91 30.49
C THR A 25 18.92 30.77 31.44
N HIS A 26 19.60 30.74 32.57
CA HIS A 26 19.31 29.84 33.67
C HIS A 26 19.61 30.53 35.00
N PRO A 27 18.83 30.28 36.07
CA PRO A 27 19.05 30.89 37.37
C PRO A 27 20.43 30.66 38.00
N ASN A 28 21.10 29.58 37.65
CA ASN A 28 22.38 29.17 38.22
C ASN A 28 23.60 29.88 37.57
N PHE A 29 23.40 30.71 36.54
CA PHE A 29 24.52 31.48 35.99
C PHE A 29 24.13 32.94 35.68
N THR A 30 25.08 33.85 35.84
CA THR A 30 24.88 35.26 35.55
C THR A 30 24.93 35.55 34.06
N GLY A 31 24.00 36.42 33.61
CA GLY A 31 23.91 36.80 32.21
C GLY A 31 23.26 35.76 31.34
N ARG A 32 23.48 35.86 30.04
CA ARG A 32 22.86 34.98 29.03
C ARG A 32 23.90 34.38 28.08
N ILE A 33 23.64 33.24 27.57
CA ILE A 33 24.38 32.65 26.43
C ILE A 33 23.70 33.21 25.16
N ARG A 34 24.50 33.63 24.18
CA ARG A 34 24.03 34.23 22.93
C ARG A 34 24.75 33.61 21.74
N LYS A 35 24.01 32.93 20.89
CA LYS A 35 24.59 32.26 19.72
C LYS A 35 23.83 32.62 18.45
N ARG A 36 24.55 32.77 17.32
CA ARG A 36 23.97 33.02 16.00
C ARG A 36 23.62 31.72 15.34
N LEU A 37 22.39 31.59 14.75
CA LEU A 37 21.86 30.37 14.15
C LEU A 37 21.94 30.35 12.61
N GLY A 38 22.46 31.42 11.96
CA GLY A 38 22.56 31.51 10.49
C GLY A 38 21.27 31.97 9.82
N ASP A 39 21.24 31.85 8.48
CA ASP A 39 20.14 32.31 7.63
C ASP A 39 19.23 31.14 7.33
N ARG A 40 18.19 30.96 8.13
CA ARG A 40 17.18 29.88 7.98
C ARG A 40 15.77 30.46 8.09
N SER A 41 14.77 29.68 7.66
CA SER A 41 13.38 30.08 7.86
C SER A 41 13.04 30.20 9.35
N TYR A 42 12.05 31.04 9.68
CA TYR A 42 11.64 31.23 11.07
C TYR A 42 11.16 29.88 11.69
N ASP A 43 10.44 29.08 10.92
CA ASP A 43 9.90 27.79 11.36
C ASP A 43 11.02 26.78 11.69
N ASP A 44 12.07 26.74 10.87
CA ASP A 44 13.24 25.89 11.15
C ASP A 44 13.94 26.32 12.45
N LEU A 45 14.01 27.60 12.68
CA LEU A 45 14.68 28.15 13.86
C LEU A 45 13.88 27.98 15.15
N GLU A 46 12.54 28.02 15.08
CA GLU A 46 11.68 27.65 16.21
C GLU A 46 11.83 26.16 16.57
N ASN A 47 11.95 25.28 15.60
CA ASN A 47 12.23 23.87 15.82
C ASN A 47 13.61 23.66 16.49
N ILE A 48 14.63 24.37 16.03
CA ILE A 48 15.98 24.35 16.63
C ILE A 48 15.93 24.86 18.07
N LYS A 49 15.25 25.97 18.34
CA LYS A 49 15.06 26.51 19.70
C LYS A 49 14.43 25.48 20.62
N PHE A 50 13.38 24.80 20.15
CA PHE A 50 12.69 23.79 20.93
C PHE A 50 13.60 22.59 21.24
N SER A 51 14.33 22.12 20.24
CA SER A 51 15.28 21.00 20.39
C SER A 51 16.40 21.34 21.36
N ILE A 52 17.00 22.52 21.24
CA ILE A 52 18.04 22.99 22.17
C ILE A 52 17.47 23.02 23.59
N ARG A 53 16.30 23.60 23.82
CA ARG A 53 15.67 23.66 25.14
C ARG A 53 15.46 22.26 25.76
N TYR A 54 14.99 21.33 24.96
CA TYR A 54 14.75 19.94 25.40
C TYR A 54 16.06 19.23 25.72
N ASP A 55 17.03 19.29 24.83
CA ASP A 55 18.29 18.55 24.96
C ASP A 55 19.15 19.09 26.09
N ILE A 56 19.22 20.39 26.27
CA ILE A 56 19.92 21.01 27.42
C ILE A 56 19.23 20.60 28.72
N GLY A 57 17.92 20.67 28.80
CA GLY A 57 17.16 20.26 29.98
C GLY A 57 17.40 18.79 30.35
N LYS A 58 17.50 17.93 29.35
CA LYS A 58 17.79 16.49 29.55
C LYS A 58 19.24 16.24 29.95
N HIS A 59 20.19 16.90 29.28
CA HIS A 59 21.63 16.69 29.51
C HIS A 59 22.05 17.15 30.90
N PHE A 60 21.51 18.29 31.36
CA PHE A 60 21.85 18.88 32.65
C PHE A 60 20.83 18.62 33.76
N SER A 61 19.96 17.63 33.60
CA SER A 61 18.88 17.31 34.56
C SER A 61 19.42 16.87 35.95
N ASN A 62 20.58 16.25 36.00
CA ASN A 62 21.15 15.63 37.21
C ASN A 62 22.57 16.12 37.53
N THR A 63 23.03 17.22 36.91
CA THR A 63 24.38 17.75 37.09
C THR A 63 24.36 19.20 37.61
N GLU A 64 25.45 19.61 38.28
CA GLU A 64 25.64 20.97 38.64
C GLU A 64 25.77 21.84 37.38
N ILE A 65 24.92 22.86 37.24
CA ILE A 65 24.80 23.63 36.02
C ILE A 65 25.69 24.86 36.12
N ASN A 66 26.77 24.88 35.33
CA ASN A 66 27.56 26.11 35.15
C ASN A 66 27.45 26.64 33.70
N LYS A 67 27.71 27.91 33.54
CA LYS A 67 27.53 28.61 32.26
C LYS A 67 28.47 28.11 31.17
N SER A 68 29.71 27.81 31.51
CA SER A 68 30.74 27.37 30.54
C SER A 68 30.42 26.00 29.94
N ASP A 69 29.91 25.06 30.75
CA ASP A 69 29.56 23.70 30.29
C ASP A 69 28.33 23.76 29.40
N VAL A 70 27.33 24.57 29.78
CA VAL A 70 26.14 24.80 28.94
C VAL A 70 26.56 25.48 27.64
N GLU A 71 27.46 26.45 27.68
CA GLU A 71 27.94 27.15 26.48
C GLU A 71 28.71 26.22 25.54
N ALA A 72 29.62 25.38 26.08
CA ALA A 72 30.36 24.37 25.33
C ALA A 72 29.43 23.32 24.72
N TYR A 73 28.44 22.90 25.49
CA TYR A 73 27.42 21.98 25.01
C TYR A 73 26.62 22.56 23.81
N ILE A 74 26.21 23.82 23.95
CA ILE A 74 25.47 24.53 22.90
C ILE A 74 26.34 24.77 21.66
N ASP A 75 27.62 25.11 21.83
CA ASP A 75 28.53 25.26 20.69
C ASP A 75 28.71 23.96 19.93
N ASN A 76 28.89 22.86 20.64
CA ASN A 76 28.91 21.51 20.06
C ASN A 76 27.57 21.16 19.41
N TYR A 77 26.47 21.47 20.08
CA TYR A 77 25.13 21.25 19.53
C TYR A 77 24.91 22.03 18.23
N ILE A 78 25.27 23.33 18.23
CA ILE A 78 25.16 24.18 17.04
C ILE A 78 26.13 23.72 15.95
N ALA A 79 27.34 23.34 16.29
CA ALA A 79 28.30 22.81 15.34
C ALA A 79 27.80 21.51 14.68
N MET A 80 27.20 20.61 15.48
CA MET A 80 26.70 19.32 15.01
C MET A 80 25.33 19.40 14.33
N ASN A 81 24.43 20.25 14.82
CA ASN A 81 23.02 20.27 14.43
C ASN A 81 22.59 21.50 13.64
N VAL A 82 23.37 22.59 13.64
CA VAL A 82 23.00 23.85 12.97
C VAL A 82 23.94 24.18 11.81
N LYS A 83 25.22 23.87 11.92
CA LYS A 83 26.24 24.18 10.89
C LYS A 83 26.47 23.05 9.86
N GLY A 84 25.53 22.18 9.65
CA GLY A 84 25.74 21.20 8.59
C GLY A 84 24.94 19.91 8.66
N THR A 85 24.01 19.80 9.57
CA THR A 85 23.17 18.60 9.60
C THR A 85 21.82 18.91 9.01
N ALA A 86 21.65 18.45 7.79
CA ALA A 86 20.37 18.37 7.14
C ALA A 86 19.41 17.55 8.03
N SER A 87 18.19 18.05 8.21
CA SER A 87 17.09 17.26 8.77
C SER A 87 16.96 15.96 8.01
N PHE A 88 16.55 14.89 8.69
CA PHE A 88 16.18 13.63 8.06
C PHE A 88 15.31 13.82 6.80
N PHE A 89 14.49 14.85 6.75
CA PHE A 89 13.55 15.13 5.66
C PHE A 89 14.07 16.08 4.57
N ASP A 90 15.18 16.77 4.76
CA ASP A 90 15.71 17.72 3.78
C ASP A 90 16.02 17.03 2.43
N TYR A 91 16.39 15.76 2.46
CA TYR A 91 16.64 14.94 1.28
C TYR A 91 15.43 14.15 0.79
N LYS A 92 14.25 14.35 1.37
CA LYS A 92 13.02 13.63 1.01
C LYS A 92 12.67 13.79 -0.46
N HIS A 93 12.74 15.02 -0.97
CA HIS A 93 12.43 15.31 -2.38
C HIS A 93 13.42 14.62 -3.30
N GLU A 94 14.72 14.82 -3.07
CA GLU A 94 15.79 14.22 -3.88
C GLU A 94 15.69 12.68 -3.88
N PHE A 95 15.44 12.08 -2.73
CA PHE A 95 15.22 10.65 -2.65
C PHE A 95 14.03 10.18 -3.49
N LEU A 96 12.89 10.87 -3.42
CA LEU A 96 11.70 10.52 -4.20
C LEU A 96 11.96 10.67 -5.70
N GLU A 97 12.63 11.75 -6.13
CA GLU A 97 13.08 11.95 -7.52
C GLU A 97 14.03 10.84 -7.97
N SER A 98 14.98 10.44 -7.11
CA SER A 98 15.89 9.32 -7.40
C SER A 98 15.17 7.98 -7.64
N LYS A 99 13.90 7.85 -7.24
CA LYS A 99 13.07 6.65 -7.48
C LYS A 99 12.27 6.73 -8.76
N ILE A 100 12.03 7.94 -9.27
CA ILE A 100 11.28 8.12 -10.51
C ILE A 100 12.11 7.62 -11.69
N GLY A 101 11.52 6.75 -12.51
CA GLY A 101 12.19 6.19 -13.67
C GLY A 101 13.29 5.15 -13.41
N ARG A 102 13.64 4.92 -12.14
CA ARG A 102 14.66 3.92 -11.80
C ARG A 102 14.20 2.52 -12.19
N VAL A 103 15.12 1.79 -12.81
CA VAL A 103 14.88 0.39 -13.17
C VAL A 103 15.25 -0.51 -12.01
N ASN A 104 14.34 -1.39 -11.62
CA ASN A 104 14.62 -2.41 -10.63
C ASN A 104 15.64 -3.42 -11.20
N LYS A 105 16.80 -3.57 -10.54
CA LYS A 105 17.88 -4.45 -11.00
C LYS A 105 17.46 -5.91 -11.15
N LYS A 106 16.56 -6.40 -10.27
CA LYS A 106 16.07 -7.79 -10.31
C LYS A 106 14.99 -8.01 -11.38
N THR A 107 14.05 -7.07 -11.50
CA THR A 107 12.88 -7.24 -12.38
C THR A 107 13.04 -6.59 -13.74
N LYS A 108 14.12 -5.82 -13.94
CA LYS A 108 14.37 -5.03 -15.18
C LYS A 108 13.22 -4.08 -15.55
N SER A 109 12.30 -3.82 -14.61
CA SER A 109 11.14 -2.94 -14.79
C SER A 109 11.36 -1.58 -14.12
N ARG A 110 10.80 -0.52 -14.70
CA ARG A 110 10.79 0.81 -14.07
C ARG A 110 9.89 0.80 -12.82
N LEU A 111 10.30 1.55 -11.80
CA LEU A 111 9.45 1.73 -10.62
C LEU A 111 8.17 2.46 -11.04
N THR A 112 7.03 1.93 -10.59
CA THR A 112 5.72 2.51 -10.90
C THR A 112 5.45 3.75 -10.06
N LYS A 113 4.58 4.65 -10.55
CA LYS A 113 4.08 5.80 -9.78
C LYS A 113 3.50 5.35 -8.41
N SER A 114 2.85 4.19 -8.36
CA SER A 114 2.33 3.61 -7.11
C SER A 114 3.43 3.25 -6.11
N THR A 115 4.58 2.74 -6.59
CA THR A 115 5.73 2.45 -5.72
C THR A 115 6.30 3.73 -5.12
N VAL A 116 6.47 4.78 -5.93
CA VAL A 116 6.95 6.10 -5.46
C VAL A 116 5.96 6.72 -4.48
N SER A 117 4.66 6.64 -4.76
CA SER A 117 3.60 7.08 -3.84
C SER A 117 3.68 6.36 -2.49
N GLY A 118 3.99 5.06 -2.51
CA GLY A 118 4.19 4.32 -1.27
C GLY A 118 5.39 4.78 -0.43
N TYR A 119 6.49 5.22 -1.05
CA TYR A 119 7.60 5.88 -0.34
C TYR A 119 7.15 7.20 0.27
N ARG A 120 6.43 8.03 -0.50
CA ARG A 120 5.88 9.31 -0.02
C ARG A 120 4.98 9.13 1.19
N THR A 121 4.09 8.13 1.16
CA THR A 121 3.20 7.81 2.28
C THR A 121 3.97 7.37 3.52
N ALA A 122 4.99 6.50 3.37
CA ALA A 122 5.79 6.03 4.50
C ALA A 122 6.55 7.18 5.17
N LEU A 123 7.17 8.05 4.37
CA LEU A 123 7.89 9.21 4.87
C LEU A 123 6.96 10.22 5.55
N LYS A 124 5.77 10.46 4.98
CA LYS A 124 4.76 11.33 5.59
C LYS A 124 4.31 10.83 6.96
N TYR A 125 3.96 9.55 7.09
CA TYR A 125 3.54 8.99 8.38
C TYR A 125 4.66 9.01 9.43
N PHE A 126 5.89 8.80 9.00
CA PHE A 126 7.02 8.87 9.91
C PHE A 126 7.30 10.30 10.36
N GLU A 127 7.20 11.29 9.47
CA GLU A 127 7.30 12.70 9.79
C GLU A 127 6.21 13.15 10.80
N GLU A 128 4.96 12.79 10.53
CA GLU A 128 3.83 13.07 11.45
C GLU A 128 4.04 12.44 12.84
N TYR A 129 4.58 11.22 12.89
CA TYR A 129 4.91 10.54 14.12
C TYR A 129 6.01 11.26 14.90
N LEU A 130 7.14 11.61 14.26
CA LEU A 130 8.25 12.31 14.91
C LEU A 130 7.80 13.65 15.48
N ILE A 131 7.00 14.42 14.72
CA ILE A 131 6.41 15.68 15.18
C ILE A 131 5.53 15.44 16.41
N LYS A 132 4.62 14.47 16.35
CA LYS A 132 3.69 14.16 17.45
C LYS A 132 4.41 13.71 18.72
N LYS A 133 5.47 12.92 18.57
CA LYS A 133 6.29 12.44 19.69
C LYS A 133 7.37 13.44 20.12
N ARG A 134 7.49 14.56 19.42
CA ARG A 134 8.52 15.57 19.65
C ARG A 134 9.95 15.02 19.59
N ILE A 135 10.17 14.09 18.66
CA ILE A 135 11.49 13.50 18.40
C ILE A 135 12.18 14.35 17.33
N THR A 136 13.41 14.79 17.63
CA THR A 136 14.21 15.54 16.66
C THR A 136 14.48 14.69 15.43
N PRO A 137 14.19 15.15 14.21
CA PRO A 137 14.35 14.38 12.99
C PRO A 137 15.83 14.34 12.51
N HIS A 138 16.74 14.01 13.42
CA HIS A 138 18.16 13.84 13.09
C HIS A 138 18.44 12.36 12.72
N PRO A 139 19.17 12.08 11.61
CA PRO A 139 19.40 10.71 11.17
C PRO A 139 20.00 9.78 12.21
N SER A 140 20.92 10.27 13.05
CA SER A 140 21.55 9.48 14.12
C SER A 140 20.61 9.13 15.27
N GLN A 141 19.49 9.81 15.40
CA GLN A 141 18.50 9.54 16.46
C GLN A 141 17.40 8.56 16.02
N ILE A 142 17.36 8.22 14.74
CA ILE A 142 16.42 7.24 14.21
C ILE A 142 16.99 5.82 14.43
N ASN A 143 16.94 5.41 15.67
CA ASN A 143 17.39 4.09 16.12
C ASN A 143 16.25 3.06 16.12
N GLU A 144 16.57 1.83 16.52
CA GLU A 144 15.63 0.72 16.58
C GLU A 144 14.44 1.03 17.51
N THR A 145 14.67 1.66 18.65
CA THR A 145 13.62 2.01 19.61
C THR A 145 12.61 2.97 18.99
N VAL A 146 13.08 4.02 18.29
CA VAL A 146 12.21 4.98 17.58
C VAL A 146 11.43 4.29 16.47
N LEU A 147 12.05 3.36 15.73
CA LEU A 147 11.38 2.61 14.67
C LEU A 147 10.31 1.66 15.25
N ASN A 148 10.61 0.94 16.33
CA ASN A 148 9.66 0.05 16.99
C ASN A 148 8.46 0.80 17.56
N ASP A 149 8.66 1.94 18.22
CA ASP A 149 7.57 2.79 18.72
C ASP A 149 6.74 3.35 17.56
N PHE A 150 7.38 3.74 16.46
CA PHE A 150 6.65 4.15 15.25
C PHE A 150 5.75 3.03 14.71
N TYR A 151 6.23 1.78 14.62
CA TYR A 151 5.40 0.68 14.13
C TYR A 151 4.30 0.28 15.11
N SER A 152 4.49 0.49 16.39
CA SER A 152 3.44 0.36 17.40
C SER A 152 2.38 1.47 17.28
N TYR A 153 2.82 2.68 16.96
CA TYR A 153 1.95 3.84 16.75
C TYR A 153 1.10 3.71 15.47
N VAL A 154 1.64 3.11 14.40
CA VAL A 154 0.93 2.98 13.14
C VAL A 154 -0.21 1.98 13.25
N ASN A 155 -1.43 2.44 12.96
CA ASN A 155 -2.58 1.55 12.84
C ASN A 155 -2.52 0.79 11.51
N GLY A 156 -2.48 -0.53 11.57
CA GLY A 156 -2.40 -1.39 10.40
C GLY A 156 -1.94 -2.80 10.76
N ASN A 157 -2.20 -3.76 9.86
CA ASN A 157 -1.74 -5.13 10.04
C ASN A 157 -0.22 -5.25 9.86
N HIS A 158 0.33 -6.38 10.27
CA HIS A 158 1.76 -6.68 10.19
C HIS A 158 2.35 -6.41 8.78
N ASN A 159 1.74 -6.95 7.74
CA ASN A 159 2.19 -6.78 6.35
C ASN A 159 2.27 -5.31 5.90
N TYR A 160 1.38 -4.46 6.41
CA TYR A 160 1.42 -3.02 6.14
C TYR A 160 2.64 -2.37 6.83
N LYS A 161 2.88 -2.72 8.10
CA LYS A 161 4.03 -2.23 8.87
C LYS A 161 5.36 -2.66 8.25
N VAL A 162 5.50 -3.91 7.82
CA VAL A 162 6.67 -4.41 7.07
C VAL A 162 6.91 -3.62 5.79
N LYS A 163 5.85 -3.29 5.05
CA LYS A 163 5.96 -2.45 3.84
C LYS A 163 6.41 -1.02 4.15
N LEU A 164 5.95 -0.44 5.25
CA LEU A 164 6.43 0.88 5.70
C LEU A 164 7.90 0.81 6.09
N HIS A 165 8.29 -0.17 6.90
CA HIS A 165 9.68 -0.40 7.31
C HIS A 165 10.62 -0.51 6.11
N THR A 166 10.28 -1.37 5.14
CA THR A 166 11.07 -1.56 3.92
C THR A 166 11.33 -0.24 3.19
N LYS A 167 10.33 0.65 3.16
CA LYS A 167 10.45 1.95 2.51
C LYS A 167 11.28 2.94 3.32
N LEU A 168 11.08 2.99 4.64
CA LEU A 168 11.90 3.82 5.55
C LEU A 168 13.35 3.37 5.52
N LYS A 169 13.60 2.06 5.65
CA LYS A 169 14.95 1.48 5.50
C LYS A 169 15.62 1.88 4.18
N GLY A 170 14.84 1.92 3.09
CA GLY A 170 15.32 2.38 1.80
C GLY A 170 15.72 3.86 1.77
N PHE A 171 15.06 4.71 2.54
CA PHE A 171 15.39 6.12 2.68
C PHE A 171 16.59 6.33 3.61
N ILE A 172 16.61 5.68 4.77
CA ILE A 172 17.74 5.74 5.70
C ILE A 172 19.03 5.26 5.01
N LYS A 173 18.96 4.18 4.23
CA LYS A 173 20.09 3.71 3.43
C LYS A 173 20.54 4.72 2.37
N PHE A 174 19.64 5.51 1.83
CA PHE A 174 19.99 6.59 0.91
C PHE A 174 20.74 7.71 1.64
N LEU A 175 20.33 8.07 2.86
CA LEU A 175 21.04 9.05 3.69
C LEU A 175 22.44 8.56 4.06
N ASP A 176 22.57 7.31 4.47
CA ASP A 176 23.86 6.66 4.80
C ASP A 176 24.80 6.65 3.59
N ASN A 177 24.39 5.99 2.51
CA ASN A 177 25.29 5.71 1.38
C ASN A 177 25.51 6.87 0.41
N ASN A 178 24.50 7.72 0.19
CA ASN A 178 24.55 8.78 -0.82
C ASN A 178 24.86 10.16 -0.24
N LYS A 179 24.53 10.37 1.02
CA LYS A 179 24.72 11.65 1.71
C LYS A 179 25.77 11.59 2.81
N GLN A 180 26.24 10.38 3.13
CA GLN A 180 27.25 10.13 4.18
C GLN A 180 26.86 10.78 5.52
N LEU A 181 25.55 10.83 5.80
CA LEU A 181 25.05 11.34 7.06
C LEU A 181 25.23 10.29 8.18
N PRO A 182 25.49 10.72 9.42
CA PRO A 182 25.61 9.83 10.54
C PRO A 182 24.23 9.23 10.89
N VAL A 183 23.95 8.04 10.36
CA VAL A 183 22.72 7.30 10.66
C VAL A 183 23.01 6.22 11.70
N ASP A 184 22.02 5.91 12.55
CA ASP A 184 22.13 4.81 13.48
C ASP A 184 22.17 3.47 12.70
N PRO A 185 23.19 2.61 12.92
CA PRO A 185 23.34 1.36 12.17
C PRO A 185 22.23 0.34 12.42
N SER A 186 21.46 0.49 13.52
CA SER A 186 20.36 -0.42 13.86
C SER A 186 19.24 -0.48 12.82
N TYR A 187 19.16 0.51 11.93
CA TYR A 187 18.21 0.44 10.81
C TYR A 187 18.42 -0.78 9.89
N LYS A 188 19.62 -1.39 9.94
CA LYS A 188 19.95 -2.60 9.18
C LYS A 188 19.30 -3.85 9.77
N LEU A 189 19.00 -3.81 11.06
CA LEU A 189 18.35 -4.91 11.76
C LEU A 189 16.92 -5.11 11.25
N SER A 190 16.44 -6.34 11.34
CA SER A 190 15.05 -6.64 11.11
C SER A 190 14.27 -6.26 12.37
N VAL A 191 13.40 -5.25 12.25
CA VAL A 191 12.52 -4.82 13.35
C VAL A 191 11.37 -5.81 13.57
N PHE A 192 11.17 -6.73 12.62
CA PHE A 192 10.12 -7.74 12.69
C PHE A 192 10.77 -9.12 12.79
N SER A 193 10.42 -9.88 13.83
CA SER A 193 10.85 -11.28 13.96
C SER A 193 10.28 -12.11 12.79
N GLU A 194 11.01 -13.14 12.40
CA GLU A 194 10.58 -14.08 11.34
C GLU A 194 9.35 -14.91 11.73
N GLU A 195 9.01 -14.92 13.03
CA GLU A 195 7.86 -15.63 13.60
C GLU A 195 6.49 -15.01 13.22
N TYR A 196 6.48 -13.90 12.50
CA TYR A 196 5.22 -13.41 11.98
C TYR A 196 4.80 -14.24 10.78
N ASP A 197 4.11 -15.27 11.16
CA ASP A 197 3.34 -16.12 10.28
C ASP A 197 2.51 -15.33 9.27
N ASN A 198 2.36 -15.91 8.10
CA ASN A 198 1.53 -15.47 7.00
C ASN A 198 0.03 -15.43 7.31
N GLN A 199 -0.35 -15.10 8.52
CA GLN A 199 -1.73 -14.77 8.89
C GLN A 199 -2.12 -13.44 8.23
N SER A 200 -2.26 -13.46 6.88
CA SER A 200 -3.12 -12.47 6.27
C SER A 200 -4.52 -12.72 6.83
N PRO A 201 -5.30 -11.66 7.11
CA PRO A 201 -6.70 -11.82 7.50
C PRO A 201 -7.36 -12.76 6.50
N GLU A 202 -7.95 -13.83 6.98
CA GLU A 202 -8.51 -14.92 6.15
C GLU A 202 -9.51 -14.42 5.11
N ASP A 203 -10.11 -13.25 5.35
CA ASP A 203 -11.24 -12.75 4.57
C ASP A 203 -10.91 -12.10 3.23
N ASP A 204 -9.73 -11.51 3.05
CA ASP A 204 -9.45 -10.73 1.82
C ASP A 204 -8.83 -11.56 0.68
N ASP A 205 -8.59 -12.84 0.88
CA ASP A 205 -7.72 -13.61 -0.01
C ASP A 205 -8.31 -14.96 -0.52
N ARG A 206 -9.61 -15.18 -0.34
CA ARG A 206 -10.28 -16.43 -0.78
C ARG A 206 -10.60 -16.45 -2.28
N ALA A 207 -10.68 -17.63 -2.87
CA ALA A 207 -11.37 -17.87 -4.13
C ALA A 207 -12.88 -17.97 -3.87
N LEU A 208 -13.71 -17.64 -4.85
CA LEU A 208 -15.14 -17.90 -4.78
C LEU A 208 -15.44 -19.38 -5.05
N SER A 209 -16.38 -19.93 -4.31
CA SER A 209 -16.92 -21.27 -4.59
C SER A 209 -17.81 -21.24 -5.84
N GLU A 210 -18.09 -22.42 -6.41
CA GLU A 210 -19.06 -22.55 -7.49
C GLU A 210 -20.45 -22.07 -7.06
N GLU A 211 -20.82 -22.28 -5.79
CA GLU A 211 -22.07 -21.78 -5.23
C GLU A 211 -22.12 -20.24 -5.24
N ASP A 212 -21.03 -19.58 -4.85
CA ASP A 212 -20.95 -18.11 -4.87
C ASP A 212 -21.05 -17.57 -6.31
N ILE A 213 -20.38 -18.21 -7.26
CA ILE A 213 -20.49 -17.85 -8.68
C ILE A 213 -21.92 -18.05 -9.18
N ASN A 214 -22.58 -19.15 -8.80
CA ASN A 214 -23.98 -19.40 -9.15
C ASN A 214 -24.93 -18.36 -8.57
N LYS A 215 -24.66 -17.83 -7.35
CA LYS A 215 -25.40 -16.71 -6.78
C LYS A 215 -25.23 -15.44 -7.64
N LEU A 216 -24.02 -15.18 -8.12
CA LEU A 216 -23.75 -14.05 -9.03
C LEU A 216 -24.45 -14.24 -10.39
N PHE A 217 -24.47 -15.43 -10.95
CA PHE A 217 -25.22 -15.74 -12.18
C PHE A 217 -26.73 -15.54 -12.01
N LYS A 218 -27.28 -16.00 -10.87
CA LYS A 218 -28.70 -15.75 -10.55
C LYS A 218 -28.99 -14.24 -10.43
N LEU A 219 -28.11 -13.49 -9.78
CA LEU A 219 -28.24 -12.03 -9.69
C LEU A 219 -28.18 -11.38 -11.07
N ARG A 220 -27.23 -11.79 -11.95
CA ARG A 220 -27.10 -11.31 -13.32
C ARG A 220 -28.39 -11.52 -14.12
N LYS A 221 -28.97 -12.72 -14.04
CA LYS A 221 -30.26 -13.04 -14.68
C LYS A 221 -31.39 -12.17 -14.18
N LYS A 222 -31.46 -11.88 -12.86
CA LYS A 222 -32.44 -10.95 -12.30
C LYS A 222 -32.28 -9.54 -12.83
N PHE A 223 -31.03 -9.06 -12.98
CA PHE A 223 -30.76 -7.76 -13.61
C PHE A 223 -31.25 -7.72 -15.07
N GLN A 224 -30.95 -8.76 -15.85
CA GLN A 224 -31.36 -8.85 -17.25
C GLN A 224 -32.89 -8.86 -17.41
N LYS A 225 -33.63 -9.42 -16.45
CA LYS A 225 -35.10 -9.43 -16.43
C LYS A 225 -35.73 -8.19 -15.79
N GLY A 226 -34.93 -7.26 -15.27
CA GLY A 226 -35.47 -6.09 -14.57
C GLY A 226 -36.11 -6.42 -13.21
N GLU A 227 -35.84 -7.59 -12.62
CA GLU A 227 -36.43 -8.06 -11.37
C GLU A 227 -35.77 -7.45 -10.11
N VAL A 228 -34.69 -6.71 -10.25
CA VAL A 228 -33.99 -6.09 -9.12
C VAL A 228 -34.34 -4.60 -9.07
N HIS A 229 -35.05 -4.21 -8.03
CA HIS A 229 -35.41 -2.82 -7.81
C HIS A 229 -34.62 -2.27 -6.61
N LEU A 230 -33.62 -1.44 -6.83
CA LEU A 230 -33.01 -0.65 -5.77
C LEU A 230 -33.79 0.65 -5.63
N LYS A 231 -34.28 0.93 -4.43
CA LYS A 231 -34.85 2.24 -4.14
C LYS A 231 -33.76 3.30 -4.26
N PRO A 232 -34.00 4.41 -4.97
CA PRO A 232 -33.04 5.51 -5.01
C PRO A 232 -32.80 6.01 -3.59
N TYR A 233 -31.54 6.07 -3.19
CA TYR A 233 -31.17 6.70 -1.93
C TYR A 233 -31.29 8.21 -2.13
N VAL A 234 -32.34 8.81 -1.61
CA VAL A 234 -32.56 10.27 -1.60
C VAL A 234 -31.53 10.89 -0.67
N LYS A 235 -30.50 11.43 -1.24
CA LYS A 235 -29.34 11.95 -0.50
C LYS A 235 -29.57 13.35 0.07
N SER A 236 -30.52 14.11 -0.48
CA SER A 236 -30.80 15.48 -0.06
C SER A 236 -32.03 16.02 -0.82
N GLU A 237 -32.90 16.72 -0.14
CA GLU A 237 -34.02 17.50 -0.74
C GLU A 237 -33.53 18.66 -1.63
N LYS A 238 -32.23 18.96 -1.62
CA LYS A 238 -31.60 20.05 -2.38
C LYS A 238 -31.25 19.70 -3.82
N ILE A 239 -31.38 18.45 -4.25
CA ILE A 239 -31.04 18.02 -5.61
C ILE A 239 -32.32 17.81 -6.39
N PRO A 240 -32.50 18.44 -7.60
CA PRO A 240 -33.68 18.23 -8.46
C PRO A 240 -33.92 16.73 -8.73
N ILE A 241 -35.17 16.31 -8.70
CA ILE A 241 -35.56 14.88 -8.84
C ILE A 241 -35.02 14.28 -10.15
N GLU A 242 -35.06 15.02 -11.26
CA GLU A 242 -34.56 14.59 -12.56
C GLU A 242 -33.06 14.33 -12.55
N LEU A 243 -32.30 15.14 -11.81
CA LEU A 243 -30.86 14.96 -11.65
C LEU A 243 -30.53 13.76 -10.75
N GLN A 244 -31.37 13.50 -9.75
CA GLN A 244 -31.27 12.33 -8.87
C GLN A 244 -31.56 11.05 -9.66
N GLU A 245 -32.55 11.06 -10.52
CA GLU A 245 -32.93 9.93 -11.37
C GLU A 245 -31.85 9.61 -12.39
N HIS A 246 -31.30 10.61 -13.07
CA HIS A 246 -30.18 10.43 -13.97
C HIS A 246 -28.93 9.86 -13.27
N GLN A 247 -28.57 10.37 -12.08
CA GLN A 247 -27.45 9.84 -11.28
C GLN A 247 -27.72 8.42 -10.80
N PHE A 248 -28.96 8.08 -10.50
CA PHE A 248 -29.35 6.74 -10.10
C PHE A 248 -29.22 5.75 -11.26
N ASN A 249 -29.72 6.09 -12.44
CA ASN A 249 -29.64 5.26 -13.63
C ASN A 249 -28.18 5.00 -14.05
N MET A 250 -27.31 6.01 -14.00
CA MET A 250 -25.86 5.85 -14.21
C MET A 250 -25.20 4.90 -13.20
N LYS A 251 -25.60 4.97 -11.94
CA LYS A 251 -25.06 4.08 -10.89
C LYS A 251 -25.53 2.64 -11.08
N TRP A 252 -26.76 2.48 -11.54
CA TRP A 252 -27.37 1.19 -11.84
C TRP A 252 -26.69 0.48 -13.00
N ASP A 253 -26.53 1.17 -14.12
CA ASP A 253 -25.80 0.67 -15.28
C ASP A 253 -24.34 0.29 -14.94
N ASN A 254 -23.66 1.11 -14.15
CA ASN A 254 -22.34 0.79 -13.64
C ASN A 254 -22.33 -0.44 -12.72
N LEU A 255 -23.37 -0.68 -11.95
CA LEU A 255 -23.44 -1.86 -11.06
C LEU A 255 -23.56 -3.16 -11.89
N ILE A 256 -24.41 -3.17 -12.90
CA ILE A 256 -24.57 -4.30 -13.84
C ILE A 256 -23.25 -4.55 -14.58
N LYS A 257 -22.65 -3.49 -15.15
CA LYS A 257 -21.35 -3.58 -15.83
C LYS A 257 -20.22 -4.02 -14.90
N CYS A 258 -20.28 -3.69 -13.60
CA CYS A 258 -19.32 -4.19 -12.62
C CYS A 258 -19.46 -5.71 -12.40
N LEU A 259 -20.68 -6.22 -12.34
CA LEU A 259 -20.93 -7.66 -12.24
C LEU A 259 -20.37 -8.39 -13.45
N ASP A 260 -20.71 -7.95 -14.66
CA ASP A 260 -20.23 -8.58 -15.89
C ASP A 260 -18.71 -8.45 -16.02
N CYS A 261 -18.13 -7.31 -15.66
CA CYS A 261 -16.67 -7.14 -15.63
C CYS A 261 -16.01 -8.11 -14.65
N PHE A 262 -16.59 -8.32 -13.48
CA PHE A 262 -16.06 -9.27 -12.50
C PHE A 262 -16.15 -10.72 -13.01
N LEU A 263 -17.26 -11.12 -13.59
CA LEU A 263 -17.43 -12.44 -14.18
C LEU A 263 -16.50 -12.65 -15.39
N PHE A 264 -16.25 -11.59 -16.17
CA PHE A 264 -15.23 -11.61 -17.22
C PHE A 264 -13.82 -11.79 -16.64
N MET A 265 -13.52 -11.15 -15.51
CA MET A 265 -12.25 -11.35 -14.80
C MET A 265 -12.13 -12.78 -14.27
N VAL A 266 -13.22 -13.37 -13.78
CA VAL A 266 -13.26 -14.81 -13.39
C VAL A 266 -12.96 -15.70 -14.60
N SER A 267 -13.50 -15.37 -15.79
CA SER A 267 -13.29 -16.16 -17.01
C SER A 267 -11.91 -16.01 -17.64
N THR A 268 -11.15 -14.96 -17.30
CA THR A 268 -9.88 -14.64 -17.97
C THR A 268 -8.68 -14.55 -17.04
N GLY A 269 -8.91 -14.60 -15.73
CA GLY A 269 -7.86 -14.44 -14.73
C GLY A 269 -7.22 -13.04 -14.69
N GLN A 270 -7.78 -12.04 -15.39
CA GLN A 270 -7.26 -10.68 -15.40
C GLN A 270 -7.54 -9.95 -14.10
N TYR A 271 -6.68 -8.99 -13.74
CA TYR A 271 -7.04 -7.99 -12.74
C TYR A 271 -7.81 -6.85 -13.37
N TYR A 272 -8.60 -6.14 -12.58
CA TYR A 272 -9.28 -4.93 -13.04
C TYR A 272 -8.34 -3.89 -13.66
N ALA A 273 -7.13 -3.75 -13.12
CA ALA A 273 -6.10 -2.88 -13.66
C ALA A 273 -5.60 -3.32 -15.06
N ASP A 274 -5.61 -4.62 -15.35
CA ASP A 274 -5.25 -5.15 -16.65
C ASP A 274 -6.37 -4.86 -17.67
N ILE A 275 -7.62 -5.13 -17.31
CA ILE A 275 -8.79 -4.84 -18.15
C ILE A 275 -8.90 -3.35 -18.47
N LYS A 276 -8.61 -2.49 -17.50
CA LYS A 276 -8.71 -1.03 -17.67
C LYS A 276 -7.61 -0.44 -18.56
N LYS A 277 -6.44 -1.05 -18.60
CA LYS A 277 -5.24 -0.50 -19.26
C LYS A 277 -4.83 -1.24 -20.51
N SER A 278 -5.24 -2.48 -20.65
CA SER A 278 -4.82 -3.33 -21.75
C SER A 278 -5.94 -3.37 -22.78
N GLU A 279 -5.61 -3.03 -24.00
CA GLU A 279 -6.45 -3.38 -25.13
C GLU A 279 -6.56 -4.90 -25.20
N LEU A 280 -7.79 -5.38 -25.33
CA LEU A 280 -8.06 -6.80 -25.39
C LEU A 280 -7.70 -7.28 -26.79
N SER A 281 -6.64 -8.05 -26.91
CA SER A 281 -6.25 -8.67 -28.17
C SER A 281 -6.82 -10.08 -28.23
N PHE A 282 -7.80 -10.28 -29.12
CA PHE A 282 -8.40 -11.59 -29.37
C PHE A 282 -7.79 -12.21 -30.61
N SER A 283 -7.51 -13.49 -30.58
CA SER A 283 -7.40 -14.32 -31.76
C SER A 283 -8.54 -15.32 -31.75
N GLN A 284 -9.18 -15.51 -32.87
CA GLN A 284 -10.24 -16.50 -33.05
C GLN A 284 -9.68 -17.64 -33.87
N ASN A 285 -9.82 -18.87 -33.37
CA ASN A 285 -9.51 -20.10 -34.10
C ASN A 285 -10.79 -20.95 -34.08
N GLY A 286 -11.55 -20.91 -35.18
CA GLY A 286 -12.89 -21.47 -35.22
C GLY A 286 -13.84 -20.72 -34.28
N ASN A 287 -14.50 -21.44 -33.37
CA ASN A 287 -15.40 -20.86 -32.37
C ASN A 287 -14.68 -20.46 -31.06
N ASN A 288 -13.38 -20.69 -30.98
CA ASN A 288 -12.63 -20.43 -29.76
C ASN A 288 -11.93 -19.07 -29.78
N PHE A 289 -12.19 -18.28 -28.77
CA PHE A 289 -11.50 -17.02 -28.54
C PHE A 289 -10.31 -17.26 -27.62
N HIS A 290 -9.19 -16.58 -27.90
CA HIS A 290 -8.05 -16.56 -27.03
C HIS A 290 -7.69 -15.11 -26.71
N ILE A 291 -7.46 -14.78 -25.45
CA ILE A 291 -6.97 -13.48 -25.04
C ILE A 291 -5.45 -13.53 -24.86
N ARG A 292 -4.80 -12.49 -25.36
CA ARG A 292 -3.40 -12.18 -25.10
C ARG A 292 -3.31 -10.75 -24.59
N TYR A 293 -2.65 -10.54 -23.46
CA TYR A 293 -2.47 -9.20 -22.92
C TYR A 293 -1.16 -9.07 -22.15
N ARG A 294 -0.70 -7.83 -21.96
CA ARG A 294 0.41 -7.51 -21.06
C ARG A 294 -0.12 -7.01 -19.73
N ARG A 295 0.38 -7.56 -18.64
CA ARG A 295 -0.01 -7.17 -17.29
C ARG A 295 0.34 -5.70 -17.03
N ALA A 296 -0.62 -4.94 -16.54
CA ALA A 296 -0.45 -3.53 -16.18
C ALA A 296 0.61 -3.30 -15.09
N LYS A 297 0.81 -4.28 -14.20
CA LYS A 297 1.74 -4.19 -13.07
C LYS A 297 3.21 -4.27 -13.46
N ASN A 298 3.58 -5.17 -14.36
CA ASN A 298 4.97 -5.51 -14.63
C ASN A 298 5.29 -5.78 -16.11
N GLY A 299 4.32 -5.58 -17.01
CA GLY A 299 4.47 -5.77 -18.45
C GLY A 299 4.65 -7.22 -18.91
N SER A 300 4.55 -8.21 -18.00
CA SER A 300 4.66 -9.63 -18.40
C SER A 300 3.51 -10.01 -19.30
N LEU A 301 3.81 -10.82 -20.31
CA LEU A 301 2.85 -11.28 -21.31
C LEU A 301 2.10 -12.50 -20.78
N CYS A 302 0.78 -12.40 -20.72
CA CYS A 302 -0.14 -13.52 -20.56
C CYS A 302 -0.54 -14.01 -21.96
N LYS A 303 -0.33 -15.29 -22.25
CA LYS A 303 -0.51 -15.87 -23.58
C LYS A 303 -1.70 -16.80 -23.61
N ALA A 304 -2.45 -16.71 -24.71
CA ALA A 304 -3.41 -17.74 -25.13
C ALA A 304 -4.38 -18.21 -24.04
N ILE A 305 -4.94 -17.26 -23.27
CA ILE A 305 -5.98 -17.57 -22.32
C ILE A 305 -7.24 -17.91 -23.13
N PRO A 306 -7.74 -19.15 -23.09
CA PRO A 306 -8.96 -19.49 -23.78
C PRO A 306 -10.13 -18.80 -23.10
N ILE A 307 -11.03 -18.22 -23.89
CA ILE A 307 -12.28 -17.66 -23.40
C ILE A 307 -13.35 -18.70 -23.65
N MET A 308 -13.79 -19.30 -22.57
CA MET A 308 -14.77 -20.37 -22.60
C MET A 308 -16.12 -19.83 -22.12
N ASP A 309 -17.20 -20.45 -22.58
CA ASP A 309 -18.53 -20.36 -21.98
C ASP A 309 -18.87 -21.76 -21.45
N GLU A 310 -18.25 -22.13 -20.33
CA GLU A 310 -18.37 -23.43 -19.72
C GLU A 310 -18.25 -23.32 -18.20
N ASP A 311 -19.10 -23.99 -17.48
CA ASP A 311 -19.14 -24.03 -16.02
C ASP A 311 -19.26 -22.62 -15.39
N ILE A 312 -18.21 -22.16 -14.71
CA ILE A 312 -18.17 -20.83 -14.10
C ILE A 312 -17.71 -19.73 -15.06
N PHE A 313 -17.36 -20.06 -16.28
CA PHE A 313 -16.82 -19.15 -17.28
C PHE A 313 -17.91 -18.72 -18.27
N ILE A 314 -18.08 -17.41 -18.44
CA ILE A 314 -19.03 -16.80 -19.38
C ILE A 314 -18.37 -15.67 -20.19
N GLY A 315 -17.07 -15.78 -20.40
CA GLY A 315 -16.28 -14.72 -21.02
C GLY A 315 -16.68 -14.41 -22.46
N ALA A 316 -16.97 -15.43 -23.26
CA ALA A 316 -17.39 -15.26 -24.66
C ALA A 316 -18.81 -14.68 -24.76
N GLU A 317 -19.74 -15.07 -23.88
CA GLU A 317 -21.07 -14.46 -23.78
C GLU A 317 -20.98 -12.97 -23.51
N ILE A 318 -20.12 -12.56 -22.54
CA ILE A 318 -19.91 -11.14 -22.18
C ILE A 318 -19.32 -10.36 -23.36
N ILE A 319 -18.35 -10.94 -24.10
CA ILE A 319 -17.78 -10.28 -25.29
C ILE A 319 -18.88 -10.03 -26.32
N LYS A 320 -19.74 -11.00 -26.57
CA LYS A 320 -20.89 -10.87 -27.51
C LYS A 320 -21.88 -9.83 -27.02
N GLN A 321 -22.27 -9.90 -25.74
CA GLN A 321 -23.24 -8.96 -25.14
C GLN A 321 -22.82 -7.50 -25.27
N TYR A 322 -21.56 -7.20 -24.96
CA TYR A 322 -21.03 -5.83 -25.05
C TYR A 322 -20.40 -5.49 -26.38
N GLN A 323 -20.45 -6.38 -27.37
CA GLN A 323 -19.85 -6.23 -28.69
C GLN A 323 -18.37 -5.75 -28.61
N ILE A 324 -17.62 -6.34 -27.69
CA ILE A 324 -16.23 -5.94 -27.45
C ILE A 324 -15.39 -6.31 -28.67
N LYS A 325 -14.87 -5.27 -29.35
CA LYS A 325 -14.04 -5.47 -30.54
C LYS A 325 -12.58 -5.74 -30.15
N ASN A 326 -11.88 -6.43 -31.05
CA ASN A 326 -10.43 -6.61 -30.93
C ASN A 326 -9.75 -5.23 -30.86
N GLY A 327 -8.79 -5.05 -29.95
CA GLY A 327 -8.13 -3.77 -29.68
C GLY A 327 -8.94 -2.78 -28.87
N SER A 328 -10.13 -3.14 -28.37
CA SER A 328 -10.92 -2.25 -27.51
C SER A 328 -10.79 -2.61 -26.03
N ASN A 329 -11.17 -1.68 -25.17
CA ASN A 329 -11.24 -1.88 -23.74
C ASN A 329 -12.63 -2.38 -23.31
N PHE A 330 -12.71 -3.03 -22.15
CA PHE A 330 -13.99 -3.35 -21.53
C PHE A 330 -14.78 -2.05 -21.24
N PRO A 331 -16.09 -1.96 -21.54
CA PRO A 331 -16.88 -0.73 -21.49
C PRO A 331 -17.24 -0.31 -20.06
N LEU A 332 -16.24 -0.24 -19.16
CA LEU A 332 -16.37 0.20 -17.77
C LEU A 332 -15.27 1.18 -17.39
N LYS A 333 -15.62 2.43 -17.10
CA LYS A 333 -14.69 3.51 -16.76
C LYS A 333 -14.77 3.91 -15.27
N LEU A 334 -14.51 2.99 -14.36
CA LEU A 334 -14.50 3.28 -12.93
C LEU A 334 -13.06 3.29 -12.36
N SER A 335 -12.87 3.98 -11.23
CA SER A 335 -11.68 3.79 -10.43
C SER A 335 -11.73 2.43 -9.72
N LEU A 336 -10.57 1.88 -9.35
CA LEU A 336 -10.53 0.63 -8.59
C LEU A 336 -11.35 0.70 -7.29
N THR A 337 -11.26 1.82 -6.59
CA THR A 337 -12.02 2.04 -5.34
C THR A 337 -13.53 1.99 -5.56
N HIS A 338 -14.02 2.58 -6.66
CA HIS A 338 -15.45 2.52 -6.98
C HIS A 338 -15.86 1.13 -7.46
N PHE A 339 -15.02 0.45 -8.23
CA PHE A 339 -15.24 -0.94 -8.63
C PHE A 339 -15.39 -1.85 -7.40
N ASP A 340 -14.44 -1.80 -6.45
CA ASP A 340 -14.51 -2.60 -5.21
C ASP A 340 -15.72 -2.23 -4.32
N LYS A 341 -16.18 -0.96 -4.35
CA LYS A 341 -17.42 -0.57 -3.67
C LYS A 341 -18.65 -1.22 -4.31
N HIS A 342 -18.71 -1.29 -5.63
CA HIS A 342 -19.78 -1.97 -6.35
C HIS A 342 -19.75 -3.47 -6.12
N LEU A 343 -18.57 -4.11 -6.10
CA LEU A 343 -18.44 -5.53 -5.77
C LEU A 343 -18.97 -5.84 -4.36
N GLY A 344 -18.69 -5.00 -3.37
CA GLY A 344 -19.26 -5.15 -2.02
C GLY A 344 -20.79 -5.04 -2.00
N ARG A 345 -21.39 -4.20 -2.85
CA ARG A 345 -22.86 -4.14 -2.99
C ARG A 345 -23.42 -5.38 -3.68
N LEU A 346 -22.74 -5.86 -4.71
CA LEU A 346 -23.09 -7.07 -5.43
C LEU A 346 -23.04 -8.31 -4.53
N SER A 347 -22.09 -8.38 -3.59
CA SER A 347 -22.04 -9.43 -2.57
C SER A 347 -23.33 -9.50 -1.77
N VAL A 348 -23.79 -8.36 -1.27
CA VAL A 348 -25.04 -8.27 -0.48
C VAL A 348 -26.26 -8.65 -1.33
N LEU A 349 -26.35 -8.13 -2.56
CA LEU A 349 -27.47 -8.42 -3.47
C LEU A 349 -27.52 -9.89 -3.90
N ALA A 350 -26.37 -10.53 -4.01
CA ALA A 350 -26.27 -11.94 -4.33
C ALA A 350 -26.49 -12.87 -3.14
N GLY A 351 -26.56 -12.34 -1.90
CA GLY A 351 -26.63 -13.14 -0.69
C GLY A 351 -25.33 -13.87 -0.37
N ILE A 352 -24.18 -13.24 -0.67
CA ILE A 352 -22.85 -13.76 -0.34
C ILE A 352 -22.44 -13.17 0.99
N GLY A 353 -22.10 -14.01 1.98
CA GLY A 353 -21.86 -13.63 3.36
C GLY A 353 -20.58 -12.82 3.62
N PHE A 354 -19.81 -12.52 2.59
CA PHE A 354 -18.57 -11.74 2.68
C PHE A 354 -18.46 -10.75 1.52
N LYS A 355 -17.56 -9.77 1.67
CA LYS A 355 -17.33 -8.77 0.64
C LYS A 355 -16.45 -9.31 -0.48
N ILE A 356 -16.98 -9.32 -1.71
CA ILE A 356 -16.19 -9.65 -2.89
C ILE A 356 -15.21 -8.50 -3.21
N THR A 357 -13.98 -8.86 -3.56
CA THR A 357 -12.93 -7.95 -4.01
C THR A 357 -12.45 -8.30 -5.43
N ASN A 358 -11.89 -7.32 -6.14
CA ASN A 358 -11.39 -7.56 -7.50
C ASN A 358 -10.29 -8.65 -7.58
N LYS A 359 -9.58 -8.91 -6.49
CA LYS A 359 -8.53 -9.93 -6.44
C LYS A 359 -9.09 -11.36 -6.47
N MET A 360 -10.29 -11.54 -5.90
CA MET A 360 -10.94 -12.85 -5.82
C MET A 360 -11.21 -13.46 -7.20
N ALA A 361 -11.52 -12.65 -8.21
CA ALA A 361 -11.74 -13.13 -9.57
C ALA A 361 -10.57 -13.94 -10.11
N ARG A 362 -9.36 -13.41 -10.01
CA ARG A 362 -8.15 -14.11 -10.49
C ARG A 362 -7.82 -15.35 -9.67
N LYS A 363 -8.11 -15.32 -8.37
CA LYS A 363 -7.94 -16.49 -7.51
C LYS A 363 -8.93 -17.59 -7.86
N THR A 364 -10.20 -17.22 -8.06
CA THR A 364 -11.24 -18.13 -8.51
C THR A 364 -10.86 -18.79 -9.85
N PHE A 365 -10.42 -18.01 -10.84
CA PHE A 365 -9.90 -18.54 -12.10
C PHE A 365 -8.78 -19.57 -11.89
N ALA A 366 -7.78 -19.19 -11.08
CA ALA A 366 -6.62 -20.05 -10.85
C ALA A 366 -6.98 -21.34 -10.11
N SER A 367 -7.72 -21.23 -9.01
CA SER A 367 -8.13 -22.38 -8.19
C SER A 367 -9.06 -23.31 -8.97
N TYR A 368 -10.01 -22.75 -9.72
CA TYR A 368 -10.92 -23.57 -10.52
C TYR A 368 -10.19 -24.37 -11.61
N LEU A 369 -9.31 -23.74 -12.38
CA LEU A 369 -8.53 -24.44 -13.40
C LEU A 369 -7.62 -25.52 -12.79
N TYR A 370 -7.01 -25.22 -11.65
CA TYR A 370 -6.12 -26.18 -11.00
C TYR A 370 -6.88 -27.36 -10.38
N PHE A 371 -7.85 -27.11 -9.52
CA PHE A 371 -8.52 -28.16 -8.72
C PHE A 371 -9.65 -28.84 -9.47
N LYS A 372 -10.41 -28.14 -10.32
CA LYS A 372 -11.56 -28.72 -11.02
C LYS A 372 -11.23 -29.20 -12.43
N LYS A 373 -10.36 -28.51 -13.13
CA LYS A 373 -9.95 -28.85 -14.48
C LYS A 373 -8.61 -29.61 -14.55
N ASN A 374 -7.95 -29.83 -13.39
CA ASN A 374 -6.65 -30.50 -13.26
C ASN A 374 -5.55 -29.90 -14.16
N LEU A 375 -5.59 -28.58 -14.35
CA LEU A 375 -4.60 -27.89 -15.16
C LEU A 375 -3.24 -27.86 -14.43
N PRO A 376 -2.15 -28.39 -15.01
CA PRO A 376 -0.83 -28.35 -14.35
C PRO A 376 -0.39 -26.94 -14.02
N ILE A 377 0.23 -26.75 -12.85
CA ILE A 377 0.62 -25.43 -12.32
C ILE A 377 1.54 -24.65 -13.27
N GLN A 378 2.32 -25.35 -14.12
CA GLN A 378 3.20 -24.73 -15.11
C GLN A 378 2.39 -24.00 -16.20
N PHE A 379 1.29 -24.59 -16.68
CA PHE A 379 0.40 -23.94 -17.63
C PHE A 379 -0.34 -22.79 -16.97
N LEU A 380 -0.81 -22.97 -15.74
CA LEU A 380 -1.44 -21.91 -14.97
C LEU A 380 -0.48 -20.72 -14.76
N GLN A 381 0.82 -20.98 -14.50
CA GLN A 381 1.85 -19.96 -14.41
C GLN A 381 1.94 -19.11 -15.70
N ILE A 382 1.89 -19.76 -16.86
CA ILE A 382 1.94 -19.09 -18.18
C ILE A 382 0.67 -18.27 -18.40
N LEU A 383 -0.51 -18.82 -18.12
CA LEU A 383 -1.79 -18.09 -18.24
C LEU A 383 -1.82 -16.86 -17.36
N LEU A 384 -1.32 -16.96 -16.12
CA LEU A 384 -1.24 -15.87 -15.18
C LEU A 384 -0.07 -14.90 -15.44
N GLY A 385 0.85 -15.21 -16.35
CA GLY A 385 2.03 -14.39 -16.64
C GLY A 385 2.94 -14.22 -15.42
N HIS A 386 3.13 -15.28 -14.63
CA HIS A 386 4.03 -15.30 -13.48
C HIS A 386 5.43 -15.72 -13.91
N LYS A 387 6.47 -15.12 -13.32
CA LYS A 387 7.86 -15.48 -13.60
C LYS A 387 8.30 -16.73 -12.83
N ASN A 388 7.74 -16.95 -11.63
CA ASN A 388 8.07 -18.08 -10.77
C ASN A 388 6.81 -18.88 -10.42
N VAL A 389 6.96 -20.20 -10.30
CA VAL A 389 5.88 -21.09 -9.86
C VAL A 389 5.40 -20.72 -8.45
N LYS A 390 6.29 -20.29 -7.56
CA LYS A 390 5.92 -19.82 -6.22
C LYS A 390 4.88 -18.70 -6.23
N ASP A 391 4.96 -17.78 -7.22
CA ASP A 391 3.96 -16.71 -7.38
C ASP A 391 2.59 -17.28 -7.77
N THR A 392 2.55 -18.43 -8.45
CA THR A 392 1.31 -19.12 -8.86
C THR A 392 0.73 -19.90 -7.70
N ALA A 393 1.56 -20.64 -6.95
CA ALA A 393 1.14 -21.40 -5.79
C ALA A 393 0.43 -20.51 -4.74
N HIS A 394 0.83 -19.26 -4.61
CA HIS A 394 0.17 -18.30 -3.73
C HIS A 394 -1.30 -18.00 -4.10
N TYR A 395 -1.71 -18.27 -5.33
CA TYR A 395 -3.10 -18.14 -5.79
C TYR A 395 -3.93 -19.40 -5.56
N LEU A 396 -3.27 -20.53 -5.32
CA LEU A 396 -3.91 -21.79 -5.04
C LEU A 396 -4.08 -21.90 -3.51
N ARG A 397 -5.20 -21.43 -2.99
CA ARG A 397 -5.57 -21.77 -1.61
C ARG A 397 -6.13 -23.17 -1.61
N ILE A 398 -5.42 -24.05 -0.97
CA ILE A 398 -5.82 -25.42 -0.73
C ILE A 398 -6.71 -25.38 0.52
N SER A 399 -8.00 -25.64 0.37
CA SER A 399 -8.88 -25.90 1.51
C SER A 399 -8.68 -27.33 2.03
N ASP A 400 -9.09 -27.59 3.26
CA ASP A 400 -9.04 -28.95 3.81
C ASP A 400 -9.83 -29.93 2.94
N ASP A 401 -10.95 -29.48 2.36
CA ASP A 401 -11.75 -30.27 1.41
C ASP A 401 -10.99 -30.55 0.11
N ASP A 402 -10.22 -29.58 -0.41
CA ASP A 402 -9.39 -29.80 -1.60
C ASP A 402 -8.29 -30.81 -1.32
N ILE A 403 -7.67 -30.78 -0.14
CA ILE A 403 -6.67 -31.78 0.30
C ILE A 403 -7.32 -33.15 0.38
N ALA A 404 -8.45 -33.26 1.06
CA ALA A 404 -9.17 -34.53 1.22
C ALA A 404 -9.58 -35.14 -0.15
N ASN A 405 -10.14 -34.30 -1.03
CA ASN A 405 -10.55 -34.72 -2.37
C ASN A 405 -9.36 -35.18 -3.23
N GLU A 406 -8.23 -34.48 -3.15
CA GLU A 406 -7.05 -34.84 -3.93
C GLU A 406 -6.40 -36.12 -3.43
N ILE A 407 -6.37 -36.35 -2.11
CA ILE A 407 -5.94 -37.63 -1.52
C ILE A 407 -6.85 -38.78 -1.94
N LEU A 408 -8.17 -38.57 -1.91
CA LEU A 408 -9.12 -39.60 -2.35
C LEU A 408 -8.97 -39.93 -3.84
N LYS A 409 -8.77 -38.98 -4.70
CA LYS A 409 -8.46 -39.19 -6.12
C LYS A 409 -7.17 -39.98 -6.32
N TRP A 410 -6.11 -39.60 -5.62
CA TRP A 410 -4.83 -40.31 -5.69
C TRP A 410 -4.96 -41.75 -5.23
N MET A 411 -5.69 -41.99 -4.13
CA MET A 411 -5.96 -43.35 -3.63
C MET A 411 -6.79 -44.19 -4.60
N SER A 412 -7.80 -43.59 -5.28
CA SER A 412 -8.63 -44.32 -6.27
C SER A 412 -7.84 -44.66 -7.53
N ASN A 413 -7.00 -43.76 -8.02
CA ASN A 413 -6.19 -44.00 -9.21
C ASN A 413 -5.11 -45.07 -8.99
N ASN A 414 -4.59 -45.21 -7.77
CA ASN A 414 -3.61 -46.25 -7.45
C ASN A 414 -4.21 -47.60 -7.12
N LYS A 415 -5.55 -47.70 -6.90
CA LYS A 415 -6.25 -48.99 -6.77
C LYS A 415 -6.57 -49.64 -8.11
N SER A 416 -6.60 -48.86 -9.18
CA SER A 416 -6.88 -49.41 -10.54
C SER A 416 -5.62 -49.91 -11.28
N THR A 417 -4.47 -49.89 -10.64
CA THR A 417 -3.18 -50.34 -11.19
C THR A 417 -2.65 -51.61 -10.51
N GLN A 418 -3.41 -52.20 -9.62
CA GLN A 418 -3.18 -53.55 -9.08
C GLN A 418 -4.26 -54.54 -9.62
#